data_7337faada20b9b4fafed141304ad907e
#
_entry.id   7337faada20b9b4fafed141304ad907e
#
_cell.length_a   1.000
_cell.length_b   1.000
_cell.length_c   1.000
_cell.angle_alpha   90.00
_cell.angle_beta   90.00
_cell.angle_gamma   90.00
#
_symmetry.space_group_name_H-M   'P 1'
#
loop_
_entity.id
_entity.type
_entity.pdbx_description
1 polymer ?
#
loop_
_entity_poly.entity_id
_entity_poly.type
_entity_poly.pdbx_seq_one_letter_code
_entity_poly.pdbx_strand_id
1 'polypeptide(L)'
;PKDLIDRRVEITGPVDRKMVINALNSGAKTFMADFEDSTSPTWDNIMEGQQNLKDAVNKTITLDDPLRNKKYALKEKTAVLIVRPRGLHLNEKHILIEDEEASGSLIDFGLYAFHNHDQLARNGSAPYFYLPKLEHYLEARWWNEVFEFAQEYLGEQHGTFKATVLIETITASFQLDEIIYELRDHIV
;
A
#
# COMPACT_ATOMS: atom_id res chain seq x y z
N PRO A 1 -4.69 12.53 8.66
CA PRO A 1 -4.46 13.20 7.36
C PRO A 1 -5.75 13.81 6.81
N LYS A 2 -5.65 14.95 6.11
CA LYS A 2 -6.83 15.66 5.61
C LYS A 2 -7.55 14.90 4.49
N ASP A 3 -6.83 14.18 3.68
CA ASP A 3 -7.33 13.39 2.56
C ASP A 3 -7.97 12.05 2.99
N LEU A 4 -7.74 11.59 4.22
CA LEU A 4 -8.37 10.40 4.81
C LEU A 4 -9.55 10.69 5.75
N ILE A 5 -10.02 11.95 5.87
CA ILE A 5 -11.16 12.29 6.74
C ILE A 5 -12.46 11.59 6.30
N ASP A 6 -12.65 11.40 4.99
CA ASP A 6 -13.81 10.72 4.44
C ASP A 6 -13.39 9.41 3.76
N ARG A 7 -13.62 8.29 4.44
CA ARG A 7 -13.32 6.92 3.98
C ARG A 7 -14.57 6.05 3.84
N ARG A 8 -15.74 6.65 3.75
CA ARG A 8 -17.03 5.94 3.77
C ARG A 8 -17.22 4.95 2.61
N VAL A 9 -16.55 5.17 1.48
CA VAL A 9 -16.60 4.27 0.32
C VAL A 9 -15.19 4.01 -0.14
N GLU A 10 -14.80 2.75 -0.11
CA GLU A 10 -13.51 2.26 -0.60
C GLU A 10 -13.72 1.24 -1.71
N ILE A 11 -12.84 1.25 -2.69
CA ILE A 11 -12.73 0.22 -3.72
C ILE A 11 -11.40 -0.52 -3.52
N THR A 12 -11.44 -1.83 -3.72
CA THR A 12 -10.25 -2.70 -3.67
C THR A 12 -10.01 -3.32 -5.03
N GLY A 13 -8.77 -3.50 -5.40
CA GLY A 13 -8.41 -4.20 -6.62
C GLY A 13 -6.91 -4.41 -6.78
N PRO A 14 -6.52 -5.25 -7.76
CA PRO A 14 -5.13 -5.57 -8.02
C PRO A 14 -4.34 -4.35 -8.52
N VAL A 15 -3.02 -4.49 -8.49
CA VAL A 15 -2.09 -3.47 -8.97
C VAL A 15 -1.86 -3.47 -10.49
N ASP A 16 -2.72 -4.17 -11.23
CA ASP A 16 -2.77 -4.14 -12.70
C ASP A 16 -3.04 -2.72 -13.22
N ARG A 17 -2.33 -2.33 -14.27
CA ARG A 17 -2.35 -0.97 -14.81
C ARG A 17 -3.75 -0.44 -15.11
N LYS A 18 -4.58 -1.24 -15.76
CA LYS A 18 -5.96 -0.87 -16.10
C LYS A 18 -6.84 -0.76 -14.87
N MET A 19 -6.67 -1.70 -13.93
CA MET A 19 -7.45 -1.70 -12.69
C MET A 19 -7.08 -0.52 -11.80
N VAL A 20 -5.80 -0.17 -11.67
CA VAL A 20 -5.33 1.01 -10.94
C VAL A 20 -5.98 2.28 -11.50
N ILE A 21 -5.97 2.49 -12.84
CA ILE A 21 -6.60 3.66 -13.45
C ILE A 21 -8.11 3.69 -13.17
N ASN A 22 -8.80 2.56 -13.33
CA ASN A 22 -10.24 2.47 -13.15
C ASN A 22 -10.63 2.69 -11.68
N ALA A 23 -9.90 2.09 -10.75
CA ALA A 23 -10.16 2.22 -9.32
C ALA A 23 -9.96 3.66 -8.83
N LEU A 24 -8.85 4.28 -9.20
CA LEU A 24 -8.60 5.69 -8.87
C LEU A 24 -9.67 6.63 -9.46
N ASN A 25 -10.21 6.30 -10.62
CA ASN A 25 -11.25 7.08 -11.31
C ASN A 25 -12.68 6.73 -10.90
N SER A 26 -12.89 5.74 -10.01
CA SER A 26 -14.22 5.18 -9.69
C SER A 26 -15.18 6.16 -9.03
N GLY A 27 -14.65 7.19 -8.36
CA GLY A 27 -15.41 8.10 -7.51
C GLY A 27 -15.50 7.63 -6.06
N ALA A 28 -14.93 6.48 -5.70
CA ALA A 28 -14.72 6.09 -4.31
C ALA A 28 -13.81 7.11 -3.59
N LYS A 29 -13.85 7.12 -2.28
CA LYS A 29 -13.02 8.02 -1.48
C LYS A 29 -11.59 7.52 -1.38
N THR A 30 -11.44 6.21 -1.20
CA THR A 30 -10.16 5.53 -1.10
C THR A 30 -10.11 4.36 -2.07
N PHE A 31 -8.90 4.01 -2.49
CA PHE A 31 -8.59 2.81 -3.26
C PHE A 31 -7.51 2.02 -2.55
N MET A 32 -7.83 0.81 -2.13
CA MET A 32 -6.86 -0.16 -1.65
C MET A 32 -6.24 -0.91 -2.82
N ALA A 33 -5.03 -0.52 -3.20
CA ALA A 33 -4.21 -1.22 -4.20
C ALA A 33 -3.55 -2.43 -3.53
N ASP A 34 -3.87 -3.61 -4.01
CA ASP A 34 -3.70 -4.84 -3.29
C ASP A 34 -2.67 -5.77 -3.93
N PHE A 35 -1.49 -5.87 -3.32
CA PHE A 35 -0.46 -6.85 -3.68
C PHE A 35 -0.71 -8.24 -3.10
N GLU A 36 -1.57 -8.36 -2.09
CA GLU A 36 -1.79 -9.61 -1.36
C GLU A 36 -2.82 -10.50 -2.05
N ASP A 37 -4.12 -10.28 -1.78
CA ASP A 37 -5.16 -11.23 -2.18
C ASP A 37 -5.63 -11.04 -3.64
N SER A 38 -5.48 -9.84 -4.20
CA SER A 38 -6.00 -9.53 -5.55
C SER A 38 -4.94 -9.62 -6.65
N THR A 39 -3.67 -9.79 -6.31
CA THR A 39 -2.56 -9.86 -7.28
C THR A 39 -1.88 -11.22 -7.19
N SER A 40 -1.80 -11.94 -8.32
CA SER A 40 -0.98 -13.15 -8.38
C SER A 40 0.50 -12.78 -8.20
N PRO A 41 1.23 -13.39 -7.24
CA PRO A 41 2.57 -12.97 -6.85
C PRO A 41 3.66 -13.48 -7.79
N THR A 42 3.48 -13.28 -9.10
CA THR A 42 4.56 -13.47 -10.07
C THR A 42 5.50 -12.27 -10.04
N TRP A 43 6.76 -12.47 -10.38
CA TRP A 43 7.74 -11.40 -10.47
C TRP A 43 7.24 -10.20 -11.29
N ASP A 44 6.73 -10.49 -12.49
CA ASP A 44 6.24 -9.45 -13.41
C ASP A 44 5.09 -8.66 -12.78
N ASN A 45 4.08 -9.34 -12.21
CA ASN A 45 2.94 -8.66 -11.60
C ASN A 45 3.33 -7.76 -10.42
N ILE A 46 4.29 -8.21 -9.59
CA ILE A 46 4.77 -7.43 -8.45
C ILE A 46 5.54 -6.20 -8.93
N MET A 47 6.50 -6.39 -9.84
CA MET A 47 7.34 -5.27 -10.33
C MET A 47 6.55 -4.29 -11.21
N GLU A 48 5.71 -4.78 -12.10
CA GLU A 48 4.79 -3.93 -12.88
C GLU A 48 3.80 -3.21 -11.97
N GLY A 49 3.33 -3.87 -10.92
CA GLY A 49 2.46 -3.26 -9.90
C GLY A 49 3.11 -2.06 -9.23
N GLN A 50 4.37 -2.18 -8.80
CA GLN A 50 5.14 -1.06 -8.23
C GLN A 50 5.29 0.08 -9.24
N GLN A 51 5.61 -0.24 -10.50
CA GLN A 51 5.71 0.78 -11.56
C GLN A 51 4.37 1.45 -11.82
N ASN A 52 3.26 0.69 -11.83
CA ASN A 52 1.92 1.23 -12.03
C ASN A 52 1.53 2.21 -10.92
N LEU A 53 1.84 1.88 -9.66
CA LEU A 53 1.58 2.79 -8.55
C LEU A 53 2.46 4.04 -8.61
N LYS A 54 3.73 3.90 -8.98
CA LYS A 54 4.62 5.04 -9.20
C LYS A 54 4.10 5.97 -10.30
N ASP A 55 3.69 5.42 -11.44
CA ASP A 55 3.10 6.20 -12.53
C ASP A 55 1.77 6.87 -12.09
N ALA A 56 0.97 6.19 -11.27
CA ALA A 56 -0.27 6.76 -10.74
C ALA A 56 -0.02 7.92 -9.78
N VAL A 57 0.93 7.80 -8.86
CA VAL A 57 1.33 8.87 -7.93
C VAL A 57 1.89 10.07 -8.67
N ASN A 58 2.66 9.85 -9.74
CA ASN A 58 3.16 10.89 -10.62
C ASN A 58 2.11 11.45 -11.60
N LYS A 59 0.90 10.89 -11.62
CA LYS A 59 -0.19 11.23 -12.55
C LYS A 59 0.16 11.05 -14.03
N THR A 60 1.09 10.13 -14.31
CA THR A 60 1.56 9.81 -15.67
C THR A 60 0.99 8.50 -16.20
N ILE A 61 0.29 7.74 -15.35
CA ILE A 61 -0.26 6.44 -15.73
C ILE A 61 -1.29 6.58 -16.86
N THR A 62 -1.03 5.89 -17.96
CA THR A 62 -1.96 5.79 -19.12
C THR A 62 -1.95 4.37 -19.65
N LEU A 63 -3.02 3.98 -20.34
CA LEU A 63 -3.10 2.71 -21.06
C LEU A 63 -3.87 2.91 -22.35
N ASP A 64 -3.27 2.52 -23.47
CA ASP A 64 -3.95 2.42 -24.75
C ASP A 64 -4.47 0.97 -24.96
N ASP A 65 -5.75 0.82 -25.23
CA ASP A 65 -6.39 -0.45 -25.57
C ASP A 65 -6.87 -0.38 -27.03
N PRO A 66 -6.01 -0.73 -27.99
CA PRO A 66 -6.32 -0.60 -29.40
C PRO A 66 -7.45 -1.55 -29.85
N LEU A 67 -7.61 -2.69 -29.17
CA LEU A 67 -8.69 -3.65 -29.48
C LEU A 67 -10.08 -3.08 -29.19
N ARG A 68 -10.18 -2.20 -28.19
CA ARG A 68 -11.43 -1.53 -27.82
C ARG A 68 -11.48 -0.08 -28.27
N ASN A 69 -10.47 0.38 -28.99
CA ASN A 69 -10.27 1.78 -29.38
C ASN A 69 -10.47 2.74 -28.19
N LYS A 70 -9.86 2.42 -27.05
CA LYS A 70 -10.04 3.15 -25.79
C LYS A 70 -8.71 3.51 -25.15
N LYS A 71 -8.63 4.76 -24.71
CA LYS A 71 -7.52 5.27 -23.89
C LYS A 71 -7.96 5.43 -22.45
N TYR A 72 -7.13 4.99 -21.53
CA TYR A 72 -7.33 5.15 -20.09
C TYR A 72 -6.29 6.14 -19.58
N ALA A 73 -6.72 7.06 -18.75
CA ALA A 73 -5.88 8.03 -18.04
C ALA A 73 -6.57 8.44 -16.75
N LEU A 74 -5.85 9.03 -15.82
CA LEU A 74 -6.44 9.55 -14.58
C LEU A 74 -7.29 10.78 -14.86
N LYS A 75 -8.39 10.90 -14.12
CA LYS A 75 -9.17 12.13 -14.00
C LYS A 75 -8.45 13.11 -13.08
N GLU A 76 -8.88 14.36 -13.09
CA GLU A 76 -8.36 15.39 -12.19
C GLU A 76 -8.53 15.01 -10.72
N LYS A 77 -9.72 14.50 -10.36
CA LYS A 77 -10.03 14.03 -9.02
C LYS A 77 -10.03 12.50 -8.98
N THR A 78 -9.16 11.94 -8.17
CA THR A 78 -9.02 10.50 -7.96
C THR A 78 -9.32 10.11 -6.52
N ALA A 79 -9.55 8.81 -6.28
CA ALA A 79 -9.55 8.25 -4.94
C ALA A 79 -8.16 8.41 -4.28
N VAL A 80 -8.12 8.46 -2.95
CA VAL A 80 -6.86 8.42 -2.19
C VAL A 80 -6.31 6.99 -2.25
N LEU A 81 -5.04 6.87 -2.59
CA LEU A 81 -4.35 5.58 -2.72
C LEU A 81 -3.89 5.08 -1.36
N ILE A 82 -4.26 3.84 -1.03
CA ILE A 82 -3.77 3.09 0.13
C ILE A 82 -3.24 1.76 -0.40
N VAL A 83 -2.06 1.35 0.02
CA VAL A 83 -1.43 0.13 -0.50
C VAL A 83 -1.51 -0.99 0.53
N ARG A 84 -1.94 -2.17 0.09
CA ARG A 84 -1.86 -3.39 0.90
C ARG A 84 -0.66 -4.22 0.44
N PRO A 85 0.46 -4.19 1.17
CA PRO A 85 1.57 -5.10 0.91
C PRO A 85 1.15 -6.54 1.22
N ARG A 86 1.89 -7.50 0.71
CA ARG A 86 1.73 -8.91 1.11
C ARG A 86 1.87 -9.07 2.63
N GLY A 87 1.20 -10.08 3.19
CA GLY A 87 1.31 -10.40 4.61
C GLY A 87 2.71 -10.86 5.00
N LEU A 88 3.04 -10.74 6.30
CA LEU A 88 4.36 -11.12 6.84
C LEU A 88 4.74 -12.59 6.63
N HIS A 89 3.75 -13.45 6.39
CA HIS A 89 3.93 -14.87 6.12
C HIS A 89 4.35 -15.19 4.67
N LEU A 90 4.43 -14.19 3.78
CA LEU A 90 4.75 -14.38 2.37
C LEU A 90 6.16 -13.88 2.03
N ASN A 91 6.93 -14.71 1.36
CA ASN A 91 8.26 -14.39 0.91
C ASN A 91 8.28 -13.99 -0.57
N GLU A 92 9.30 -13.21 -0.95
CA GLU A 92 9.61 -12.89 -2.34
C GLU A 92 10.80 -13.76 -2.79
N LYS A 93 10.49 -14.90 -3.37
CA LYS A 93 11.46 -15.93 -3.76
C LYS A 93 12.50 -15.50 -4.84
N HIS A 94 12.21 -14.40 -5.56
CA HIS A 94 13.10 -13.91 -6.60
C HIS A 94 14.15 -12.93 -6.07
N ILE A 95 14.05 -12.53 -4.80
CA ILE A 95 15.02 -11.65 -4.14
C ILE A 95 15.61 -12.40 -2.96
N LEU A 96 16.93 -12.58 -2.99
CA LEU A 96 17.65 -13.21 -1.89
C LEU A 96 18.45 -12.15 -1.13
N ILE A 97 18.40 -12.22 0.19
CA ILE A 97 19.22 -11.44 1.11
C ILE A 97 19.97 -12.45 1.99
N GLU A 98 21.31 -12.47 1.90
CA GLU A 98 22.16 -13.44 2.61
C GLU A 98 21.75 -14.90 2.35
N ASP A 99 21.41 -15.20 1.07
CA ASP A 99 20.94 -16.51 0.60
C ASP A 99 19.56 -16.97 1.12
N GLU A 100 18.83 -16.12 1.83
CA GLU A 100 17.45 -16.36 2.24
C GLU A 100 16.45 -15.53 1.42
N GLU A 101 15.25 -16.08 1.19
CA GLU A 101 14.17 -15.36 0.50
C GLU A 101 13.77 -14.10 1.27
N ALA A 102 13.70 -12.97 0.59
CA ALA A 102 13.28 -11.71 1.20
C ALA A 102 11.82 -11.74 1.63
N SER A 103 11.46 -10.98 2.67
CA SER A 103 10.05 -10.77 3.03
C SER A 103 9.31 -10.06 1.90
N GLY A 104 8.27 -10.70 1.34
CA GLY A 104 7.40 -10.08 0.33
C GLY A 104 6.73 -8.82 0.85
N SER A 105 6.35 -8.83 2.11
CA SER A 105 5.76 -7.68 2.80
C SER A 105 6.68 -6.46 2.81
N LEU A 106 7.95 -6.65 3.18
CA LEU A 106 8.95 -5.58 3.21
C LEU A 106 9.34 -5.10 1.82
N ILE A 107 9.38 -5.98 0.83
CA ILE A 107 9.64 -5.59 -0.57
C ILE A 107 8.52 -4.69 -1.07
N ASP A 108 7.26 -5.09 -0.89
CA ASP A 108 6.11 -4.31 -1.35
C ASP A 108 6.03 -2.95 -0.66
N PHE A 109 6.20 -2.93 0.66
CA PHE A 109 6.23 -1.72 1.47
C PHE A 109 7.38 -0.80 1.07
N GLY A 110 8.60 -1.33 1.09
CA GLY A 110 9.83 -0.54 0.93
C GLY A 110 9.92 0.09 -0.46
N LEU A 111 9.62 -0.67 -1.53
CA LEU A 111 9.63 -0.13 -2.89
C LEU A 111 8.57 0.97 -3.05
N TYR A 112 7.36 0.75 -2.55
CA TYR A 112 6.31 1.76 -2.63
C TYR A 112 6.67 3.02 -1.85
N ALA A 113 7.09 2.90 -0.60
CA ALA A 113 7.46 4.04 0.24
C ALA A 113 8.62 4.82 -0.37
N PHE A 114 9.72 4.14 -0.69
CA PHE A 114 10.95 4.75 -1.22
C PHE A 114 10.71 5.54 -2.51
N HIS A 115 9.94 4.99 -3.44
CA HIS A 115 9.74 5.62 -4.74
C HIS A 115 8.67 6.72 -4.78
N ASN A 116 7.82 6.80 -3.76
CA ASN A 116 6.61 7.62 -3.86
C ASN A 116 6.45 8.66 -2.75
N HIS A 117 7.15 8.59 -1.61
CA HIS A 117 6.94 9.47 -0.46
C HIS A 117 7.01 10.95 -0.83
N ASP A 118 8.06 11.37 -1.52
CA ASP A 118 8.27 12.74 -1.96
C ASP A 118 7.14 13.27 -2.86
N GLN A 119 6.73 12.47 -3.85
CA GLN A 119 5.69 12.89 -4.78
C GLN A 119 4.31 12.88 -4.12
N LEU A 120 4.05 11.94 -3.21
CA LEU A 120 2.85 11.93 -2.40
C LEU A 120 2.75 13.19 -1.54
N ALA A 121 3.85 13.58 -0.88
CA ALA A 121 3.91 14.82 -0.09
C ALA A 121 3.60 16.06 -0.96
N ARG A 122 4.16 16.16 -2.16
CA ARG A 122 3.85 17.23 -3.13
C ARG A 122 2.39 17.23 -3.57
N ASN A 123 1.76 16.06 -3.61
CA ASN A 123 0.34 15.90 -3.92
C ASN A 123 -0.58 16.20 -2.72
N GLY A 124 -0.02 16.51 -1.54
CA GLY A 124 -0.77 16.75 -0.30
C GLY A 124 -1.28 15.49 0.39
N SER A 125 -0.62 14.36 0.15
CA SER A 125 -0.88 13.03 0.70
C SER A 125 0.38 12.45 1.37
N ALA A 126 0.38 11.18 1.73
CA ALA A 126 1.52 10.46 2.25
C ALA A 126 1.42 8.95 1.91
N PRO A 127 2.45 8.14 2.18
CA PRO A 127 2.34 6.70 2.11
C PRO A 127 1.35 6.16 3.14
N TYR A 128 0.28 5.52 2.65
CA TYR A 128 -0.76 4.89 3.45
C TYR A 128 -0.81 3.41 3.15
N PHE A 129 -0.99 2.60 4.20
CA PHE A 129 -0.91 1.15 4.10
C PHE A 129 -2.12 0.47 4.72
N TYR A 130 -2.44 -0.72 4.20
CA TYR A 130 -3.22 -1.74 4.89
C TYR A 130 -2.26 -2.83 5.37
N LEU A 131 -2.36 -3.20 6.65
CA LEU A 131 -1.56 -4.28 7.23
C LEU A 131 -2.44 -5.53 7.36
N PRO A 132 -2.24 -6.54 6.48
CA PRO A 132 -3.05 -7.73 6.46
C PRO A 132 -2.54 -8.81 7.41
N LYS A 133 -3.43 -9.74 7.78
CA LYS A 133 -3.12 -11.03 8.43
C LYS A 133 -2.30 -10.94 9.71
N LEU A 134 -2.35 -9.83 10.44
CA LEU A 134 -1.71 -9.77 11.75
C LEU A 134 -2.36 -10.78 12.70
N GLU A 135 -1.55 -11.49 13.47
CA GLU A 135 -1.98 -12.47 14.46
C GLU A 135 -1.67 -12.06 15.89
N HIS A 136 -0.68 -11.18 16.07
CA HIS A 136 -0.19 -10.81 17.39
C HIS A 136 0.20 -9.33 17.46
N TYR A 137 0.02 -8.69 18.62
CA TYR A 137 0.40 -7.30 18.83
C TYR A 137 1.91 -7.03 18.63
N LEU A 138 2.76 -8.04 18.79
CA LEU A 138 4.20 -7.91 18.50
C LEU A 138 4.48 -7.68 17.02
N GLU A 139 3.62 -8.18 16.13
CA GLU A 139 3.72 -7.86 14.69
C GLU A 139 3.35 -6.39 14.44
N ALA A 140 2.37 -5.86 15.18
CA ALA A 140 2.02 -4.46 15.13
C ALA A 140 3.17 -3.57 15.65
N ARG A 141 3.82 -3.97 16.76
CA ARG A 141 5.04 -3.30 17.28
C ARG A 141 6.16 -3.32 16.24
N TRP A 142 6.40 -4.47 15.64
CA TRP A 142 7.41 -4.60 14.59
C TRP A 142 7.12 -3.68 13.39
N TRP A 143 5.87 -3.58 12.96
CA TRP A 143 5.47 -2.62 11.92
C TRP A 143 5.68 -1.16 12.35
N ASN A 144 5.44 -0.83 13.62
CA ASN A 144 5.77 0.50 14.14
C ASN A 144 7.27 0.80 13.99
N GLU A 145 8.14 -0.15 14.38
CA GLU A 145 9.60 -0.01 14.24
C GLU A 145 10.01 0.12 12.75
N VAL A 146 9.40 -0.63 11.86
CA VAL A 146 9.63 -0.53 10.41
C VAL A 146 9.23 0.85 9.89
N PHE A 147 8.10 1.39 10.31
CA PHE A 147 7.66 2.73 9.91
C PHE A 147 8.58 3.81 10.46
N GLU A 148 8.99 3.72 11.71
CA GLU A 148 9.93 4.67 12.33
C GLU A 148 11.27 4.68 11.58
N PHE A 149 11.84 3.50 11.36
CA PHE A 149 13.09 3.36 10.58
C PHE A 149 12.96 3.94 9.16
N ALA A 150 11.88 3.59 8.46
CA ALA A 150 11.69 4.04 7.09
C ALA A 150 11.50 5.57 7.01
N GLN A 151 10.74 6.16 7.94
CA GLN A 151 10.55 7.61 8.00
C GLN A 151 11.86 8.33 8.31
N GLU A 152 12.65 7.82 9.26
CA GLU A 152 13.98 8.38 9.56
C GLU A 152 14.89 8.31 8.34
N TYR A 153 14.96 7.14 7.69
CA TYR A 153 15.78 6.93 6.49
C TYR A 153 15.41 7.84 5.33
N LEU A 154 14.11 8.10 5.14
CA LEU A 154 13.59 8.94 4.07
C LEU A 154 13.53 10.43 4.44
N GLY A 155 13.85 10.80 5.67
CA GLY A 155 13.77 12.18 6.15
C GLY A 155 12.34 12.69 6.36
N GLU A 156 11.39 11.76 6.55
CA GLU A 156 9.99 12.07 6.85
C GLU A 156 9.78 12.32 8.35
N GLN A 157 8.74 13.08 8.67
CA GLN A 157 8.35 13.28 10.06
C GLN A 157 7.74 12.01 10.65
N HIS A 158 8.01 11.74 11.93
CA HIS A 158 7.37 10.67 12.67
C HIS A 158 5.83 10.75 12.55
N GLY A 159 5.18 9.63 12.29
CA GLY A 159 3.74 9.54 12.12
C GLY A 159 3.22 10.01 10.75
N THR A 160 4.09 10.33 9.78
CA THR A 160 3.68 10.64 8.39
C THR A 160 3.05 9.42 7.71
N PHE A 161 3.66 8.25 7.85
CA PHE A 161 3.10 7.01 7.32
C PHE A 161 1.90 6.60 8.14
N LYS A 162 0.82 6.20 7.47
CA LYS A 162 -0.40 5.77 8.14
C LYS A 162 -0.77 4.35 7.75
N ALA A 163 -1.37 3.66 8.70
CA ALA A 163 -1.79 2.28 8.54
C ALA A 163 -3.24 2.06 8.98
N THR A 164 -3.92 1.21 8.25
CA THR A 164 -5.16 0.56 8.68
C THR A 164 -4.84 -0.92 8.89
N VAL A 165 -5.16 -1.46 10.05
CA VAL A 165 -4.96 -2.88 10.35
C VAL A 165 -6.22 -3.66 10.00
N LEU A 166 -6.07 -4.75 9.27
CA LEU A 166 -7.15 -5.69 9.04
C LEU A 166 -7.17 -6.69 10.20
N ILE A 167 -8.24 -6.62 11.01
CA ILE A 167 -8.49 -7.61 12.08
C ILE A 167 -9.28 -8.76 11.43
N GLU A 168 -8.56 -9.68 10.85
CA GLU A 168 -9.12 -10.77 10.05
C GLU A 168 -8.66 -12.17 10.53
N THR A 169 -7.89 -12.22 11.62
CA THR A 169 -7.50 -13.45 12.30
C THR A 169 -8.15 -13.52 13.67
N ILE A 170 -8.44 -14.75 14.14
CA ILE A 170 -9.03 -14.95 15.47
C ILE A 170 -8.08 -14.45 16.56
N THR A 171 -6.80 -14.71 16.42
CA THR A 171 -5.75 -14.31 17.37
C THR A 171 -5.66 -12.81 17.54
N ALA A 172 -5.66 -12.04 16.45
CA ALA A 172 -5.64 -10.58 16.49
C ALA A 172 -6.89 -9.99 17.18
N SER A 173 -8.06 -10.62 17.02
CA SER A 173 -9.30 -10.09 17.62
C SER A 173 -9.30 -10.11 19.16
N PHE A 174 -8.46 -10.92 19.79
CA PHE A 174 -8.25 -10.92 21.24
C PHE A 174 -7.21 -9.91 21.73
N GLN A 175 -6.51 -9.23 20.83
CA GLN A 175 -5.39 -8.32 21.12
C GLN A 175 -5.61 -6.94 20.47
N LEU A 176 -6.87 -6.56 20.29
CA LEU A 176 -7.21 -5.34 19.55
C LEU A 176 -6.64 -4.07 20.21
N ASP A 177 -6.78 -3.98 21.53
CA ASP A 177 -6.30 -2.81 22.28
C ASP A 177 -4.78 -2.69 22.22
N GLU A 178 -4.06 -3.81 22.32
CA GLU A 178 -2.61 -3.87 22.21
C GLU A 178 -2.15 -3.50 20.80
N ILE A 179 -2.79 -4.01 19.76
CA ILE A 179 -2.50 -3.67 18.36
C ILE A 179 -2.68 -2.17 18.12
N ILE A 180 -3.78 -1.59 18.57
CA ILE A 180 -4.06 -0.15 18.45
C ILE A 180 -3.00 0.65 19.21
N TYR A 181 -2.63 0.21 20.41
CA TYR A 181 -1.63 0.90 21.22
C TYR A 181 -0.24 0.90 20.55
N GLU A 182 0.19 -0.23 20.02
CA GLU A 182 1.50 -0.34 19.34
C GLU A 182 1.58 0.56 18.09
N LEU A 183 0.51 0.68 17.34
CA LEU A 183 0.44 1.50 16.11
C LEU A 183 -0.19 2.89 16.31
N ARG A 184 -0.38 3.35 17.55
CA ARG A 184 -1.12 4.59 17.89
C ARG A 184 -0.68 5.84 17.12
N ASP A 185 0.59 5.94 16.75
CA ASP A 185 1.14 7.09 16.02
C ASP A 185 0.90 6.99 14.50
N HIS A 186 0.55 5.80 14.02
CA HIS A 186 0.38 5.48 12.61
C HIS A 186 -1.05 5.08 12.23
N ILE A 187 -1.84 4.56 13.17
CA ILE A 187 -3.18 4.04 12.86
C ILE A 187 -4.17 5.13 12.48
N VAL A 188 -5.03 4.85 11.48
CA VAL A 188 -6.09 5.73 10.97
C VAL A 188 -7.40 4.99 10.69
#